data_562e2b08c00ecdaad00655401062db37
#
_entry.id   562e2b08c00ecdaad00655401062db37
#
_cell.length_a   1.000
_cell.length_b   1.000
_cell.length_c   1.000
_cell.angle_alpha   90.00
_cell.angle_beta   90.00
_cell.angle_gamma   90.00
#
_symmetry.space_group_name_H-M   'P 1'
#
loop_
_entity.id
_entity.type
_entity.pdbx_description
1 polymer ?
#
loop_
_entity_poly.entity_id
_entity_poly.type
_entity_poly.pdbx_seq_one_letter_code
_entity_poly.pdbx_strand_id
1 'polypeptide(L)'
;RKAKIDTSKCVECGSCRSACPFGAIDERSNIVQIIQAIRAGQRVHALLAPSFIGQMGFKVTPPQIVAALKKMGFAAIEEVAVGADMTALHETKEFMEKVPARQKYMTNSCCPAFVALIQKHLPNEADKVSTTVSPMVACGRYVKSEYPEAVTVFIGPCIAKKGEARKFSDAIDYVLTFEELACMMTGAEIDPATLASESYINQASGFGISFPLLKGCIEPYLGRVRGNSGPSSLCQWT
;
A
#
# COMPACT_ATOMS: atom_id res chain seq x y z
N ARG A 1 -6.89 -28.86 21.53
CA ARG A 1 -5.93 -27.77 21.76
C ARG A 1 -6.26 -26.60 20.80
N LYS A 2 -6.35 -25.37 21.31
CA LYS A 2 -6.57 -24.18 20.47
C LYS A 2 -5.21 -23.62 20.04
N ALA A 3 -5.06 -23.25 18.77
CA ALA A 3 -3.89 -22.53 18.31
C ALA A 3 -3.86 -21.14 18.97
N LYS A 4 -2.69 -20.69 19.39
CA LYS A 4 -2.47 -19.34 19.94
C LYS A 4 -1.30 -18.72 19.20
N ILE A 5 -1.54 -17.53 18.67
CA ILE A 5 -0.48 -16.74 18.00
C ILE A 5 0.28 -15.98 19.09
N ASP A 6 1.59 -16.17 19.13
CA ASP A 6 2.49 -15.39 19.98
C ASP A 6 2.77 -14.05 19.28
N THR A 7 2.11 -13.00 19.74
CA THR A 7 2.22 -11.65 19.15
C THR A 7 3.60 -11.03 19.31
N SER A 8 4.40 -11.48 20.29
CA SER A 8 5.78 -11.01 20.46
C SER A 8 6.69 -11.48 19.34
N LYS A 9 6.40 -12.65 18.75
CA LYS A 9 7.15 -13.27 17.66
C LYS A 9 6.49 -13.11 16.29
N CYS A 10 5.19 -12.91 16.26
CA CYS A 10 4.41 -12.80 15.02
C CYS A 10 4.77 -11.53 14.24
N VAL A 11 5.10 -11.69 12.97
CA VAL A 11 5.41 -10.60 12.02
C VAL A 11 4.20 -10.20 11.16
N GLU A 12 3.04 -10.75 11.42
CA GLU A 12 1.77 -10.48 10.70
C GLU A 12 1.81 -10.81 9.20
N CYS A 13 2.68 -11.73 8.75
CA CYS A 13 2.88 -12.04 7.32
C CYS A 13 1.71 -12.81 6.67
N GLY A 14 0.80 -13.42 7.45
CA GLY A 14 -0.34 -14.15 6.92
C GLY A 14 -0.09 -15.61 6.53
N SER A 15 1.14 -16.12 6.61
CA SER A 15 1.49 -17.50 6.21
C SER A 15 0.66 -18.55 6.95
N CYS A 16 0.33 -18.32 8.24
CA CYS A 16 -0.53 -19.23 9.01
C CYS A 16 -1.98 -19.27 8.49
N ARG A 17 -2.52 -18.14 7.97
CA ARG A 17 -3.82 -18.04 7.32
C ARG A 17 -3.84 -18.88 6.04
N SER A 18 -2.85 -18.66 5.17
CA SER A 18 -2.73 -19.37 3.89
C SER A 18 -2.47 -20.87 4.05
N ALA A 19 -1.76 -21.28 5.13
CA ALA A 19 -1.46 -22.67 5.40
C ALA A 19 -2.58 -23.41 6.15
N CYS A 20 -3.60 -22.72 6.66
CA CYS A 20 -4.68 -23.38 7.41
C CYS A 20 -5.77 -23.91 6.48
N PRO A 21 -5.89 -25.25 6.27
CA PRO A 21 -6.86 -25.81 5.33
C PRO A 21 -8.31 -25.68 5.83
N PHE A 22 -8.50 -25.32 7.10
CA PHE A 22 -9.82 -25.23 7.73
C PHE A 22 -10.33 -23.78 7.82
N GLY A 23 -9.58 -22.78 7.36
CA GLY A 23 -9.94 -21.35 7.53
C GLY A 23 -10.08 -20.93 9.01
N ALA A 24 -9.41 -21.64 9.93
CA ALA A 24 -9.53 -21.40 11.37
C ALA A 24 -8.70 -20.20 11.86
N ILE A 25 -7.88 -19.64 10.99
CA ILE A 25 -7.04 -18.47 11.26
C ILE A 25 -7.37 -17.43 10.21
N ASP A 26 -7.88 -16.29 10.65
CA ASP A 26 -8.20 -15.18 9.77
C ASP A 26 -7.81 -13.84 10.42
N GLU A 27 -7.73 -12.79 9.61
CA GLU A 27 -7.52 -11.43 10.09
C GLU A 27 -8.84 -10.73 10.37
N ARG A 28 -8.77 -9.65 11.13
CA ARG A 28 -9.93 -8.79 11.39
C ARG A 28 -10.27 -7.96 10.15
N SER A 29 -11.45 -8.20 9.58
CA SER A 29 -11.95 -7.43 8.43
C SER A 29 -12.41 -6.03 8.82
N ASN A 30 -12.22 -5.07 7.89
CA ASN A 30 -12.74 -3.72 8.00
C ASN A 30 -13.94 -3.45 7.06
N ILE A 31 -14.49 -4.47 6.41
CA ILE A 31 -15.62 -4.33 5.46
C ILE A 31 -16.79 -3.58 6.08
N VAL A 32 -17.20 -3.97 7.29
CA VAL A 32 -18.39 -3.38 7.96
C VAL A 32 -18.18 -1.91 8.25
N GLN A 33 -17.02 -1.53 8.79
CA GLN A 33 -16.70 -0.14 9.12
C GLN A 33 -16.69 0.75 7.87
N ILE A 34 -16.14 0.24 6.77
CA ILE A 34 -16.08 0.96 5.49
C ILE A 34 -17.49 1.15 4.90
N ILE A 35 -18.32 0.11 4.90
CA ILE A 35 -19.71 0.22 4.46
C ILE A 35 -20.47 1.23 5.32
N GLN A 36 -20.26 1.22 6.64
CA GLN A 36 -20.88 2.20 7.54
C GLN A 36 -20.43 3.61 7.25
N ALA A 37 -19.12 3.85 7.01
CA ALA A 37 -18.61 5.16 6.65
C ALA A 37 -19.22 5.68 5.33
N ILE A 38 -19.29 4.83 4.30
CA ILE A 38 -19.93 5.17 3.01
C ILE A 38 -21.40 5.51 3.21
N ARG A 39 -22.15 4.68 3.95
CA ARG A 39 -23.60 4.92 4.21
C ARG A 39 -23.86 6.14 5.06
N ALA A 40 -22.93 6.51 5.92
CA ALA A 40 -23.00 7.76 6.70
C ALA A 40 -22.67 9.01 5.87
N GLY A 41 -22.39 8.87 4.58
CA GLY A 41 -22.05 9.98 3.69
C GLY A 41 -20.65 10.56 3.93
N GLN A 42 -19.78 9.85 4.62
CA GLN A 42 -18.39 10.27 4.80
C GLN A 42 -17.65 10.26 3.46
N ARG A 43 -16.68 11.15 3.30
CA ARG A 43 -15.83 11.19 2.11
C ARG A 43 -14.77 10.11 2.19
N VAL A 44 -15.08 8.91 1.69
CA VAL A 44 -14.18 7.76 1.73
C VAL A 44 -13.30 7.72 0.49
N HIS A 45 -11.97 7.81 0.67
CA HIS A 45 -10.97 7.71 -0.38
C HIS A 45 -10.36 6.31 -0.40
N ALA A 46 -10.40 5.63 -1.55
CA ALA A 46 -9.72 4.36 -1.77
C ALA A 46 -8.27 4.61 -2.24
N LEU A 47 -7.31 4.13 -1.49
CA LEU A 47 -5.88 4.15 -1.83
C LEU A 47 -5.53 2.78 -2.43
N LEU A 48 -5.49 2.70 -3.76
CA LEU A 48 -5.37 1.43 -4.49
C LEU A 48 -3.91 1.08 -4.76
N ALA A 49 -3.45 -0.05 -4.23
CA ALA A 49 -2.09 -0.54 -4.45
C ALA A 49 -1.88 -0.95 -5.93
N PRO A 50 -0.75 -0.61 -6.56
CA PRO A 50 -0.52 -0.88 -7.99
C PRO A 50 -0.54 -2.38 -8.36
N SER A 51 -0.37 -3.28 -7.38
CA SER A 51 -0.48 -4.73 -7.58
C SER A 51 -1.89 -5.26 -7.82
N PHE A 52 -2.90 -4.39 -7.91
CA PHE A 52 -4.28 -4.77 -8.19
C PHE A 52 -4.49 -5.28 -9.62
N ILE A 53 -3.59 -4.96 -10.54
CA ILE A 53 -3.66 -5.34 -11.95
C ILE A 53 -3.71 -6.86 -12.08
N GLY A 54 -4.74 -7.38 -12.76
CA GLY A 54 -4.98 -8.82 -12.94
C GLY A 54 -5.64 -9.53 -11.76
N GLN A 55 -5.83 -8.88 -10.61
CA GLN A 55 -6.43 -9.51 -9.41
C GLN A 55 -7.94 -9.78 -9.57
N MET A 56 -8.64 -8.97 -10.35
CA MET A 56 -10.08 -9.11 -10.59
C MET A 56 -10.42 -9.80 -11.92
N GLY A 57 -9.42 -10.50 -12.51
CA GLY A 57 -9.56 -11.23 -13.76
C GLY A 57 -8.90 -10.54 -14.94
N PHE A 58 -8.46 -11.32 -15.94
CA PHE A 58 -7.68 -10.84 -17.10
C PHE A 58 -8.44 -9.89 -18.03
N LYS A 59 -9.78 -9.88 -17.98
CA LYS A 59 -10.62 -9.02 -18.83
C LYS A 59 -10.95 -7.67 -18.17
N VAL A 60 -10.60 -7.50 -16.90
CA VAL A 60 -10.90 -6.29 -16.15
C VAL A 60 -9.74 -5.31 -16.25
N THR A 61 -10.02 -4.14 -16.79
CA THR A 61 -9.02 -3.06 -16.94
C THR A 61 -8.92 -2.21 -15.68
N PRO A 62 -7.76 -1.56 -15.43
CA PRO A 62 -7.62 -0.63 -14.32
C PRO A 62 -8.73 0.44 -14.22
N PRO A 63 -9.11 1.13 -15.31
CA PRO A 63 -10.22 2.10 -15.26
C PRO A 63 -11.59 1.51 -14.90
N GLN A 64 -11.83 0.24 -15.17
CA GLN A 64 -13.05 -0.46 -14.75
C GLN A 64 -13.07 -0.76 -13.25
N ILE A 65 -11.91 -1.03 -12.65
CA ILE A 65 -11.80 -1.17 -11.18
C ILE A 65 -12.10 0.18 -10.51
N VAL A 66 -11.59 1.27 -11.06
CA VAL A 66 -11.92 2.64 -10.58
C VAL A 66 -13.42 2.89 -10.64
N ALA A 67 -14.06 2.55 -11.75
CA ALA A 67 -15.51 2.67 -11.92
C ALA A 67 -16.29 1.83 -10.89
N ALA A 68 -15.83 0.59 -10.63
CA ALA A 68 -16.44 -0.28 -9.63
C ALA A 68 -16.36 0.30 -8.22
N LEU A 69 -15.20 0.82 -7.83
CA LEU A 69 -15.01 1.47 -6.54
C LEU A 69 -15.92 2.72 -6.38
N LYS A 70 -16.00 3.55 -7.42
CA LYS A 70 -16.95 4.70 -7.42
C LYS A 70 -18.39 4.24 -7.29
N LYS A 71 -18.80 3.20 -8.01
CA LYS A 71 -20.14 2.61 -7.91
C LYS A 71 -20.44 2.03 -6.52
N MET A 72 -19.41 1.55 -5.81
CA MET A 72 -19.52 1.10 -4.41
C MET A 72 -19.71 2.27 -3.42
N GLY A 73 -19.50 3.51 -3.85
CA GLY A 73 -19.67 4.70 -3.02
C GLY A 73 -18.37 5.31 -2.50
N PHE A 74 -17.21 4.87 -2.97
CA PHE A 74 -15.97 5.60 -2.70
C PHE A 74 -15.99 6.95 -3.41
N ALA A 75 -15.70 8.01 -2.66
CA ALA A 75 -15.76 9.39 -3.17
C ALA A 75 -14.59 9.68 -4.13
N ALA A 76 -13.44 9.06 -3.88
CA ALA A 76 -12.23 9.23 -4.66
C ALA A 76 -11.38 7.96 -4.68
N ILE A 77 -10.64 7.77 -5.75
CA ILE A 77 -9.69 6.66 -5.90
C ILE A 77 -8.32 7.23 -6.22
N GLU A 78 -7.38 6.98 -5.31
CA GLU A 78 -6.00 7.44 -5.35
C GLU A 78 -5.09 6.28 -5.75
N GLU A 79 -4.11 6.56 -6.59
CA GLU A 79 -3.10 5.59 -6.96
C GLU A 79 -1.95 5.62 -5.95
N VAL A 80 -1.78 4.54 -5.16
CA VAL A 80 -0.71 4.45 -4.14
C VAL A 80 0.69 4.51 -4.76
N ALA A 81 0.80 4.30 -6.06
CA ALA A 81 2.04 4.49 -6.78
C ALA A 81 2.60 5.92 -6.66
N VAL A 82 1.77 6.95 -6.41
CA VAL A 82 2.22 8.30 -6.05
C VAL A 82 3.00 8.29 -4.73
N GLY A 83 2.48 7.57 -3.72
CA GLY A 83 3.20 7.35 -2.47
C GLY A 83 4.51 6.57 -2.66
N ALA A 84 4.57 5.67 -3.66
CA ALA A 84 5.78 4.95 -4.00
C ALA A 84 6.86 5.89 -4.60
N ASP A 85 6.47 6.85 -5.44
CA ASP A 85 7.38 7.88 -5.94
C ASP A 85 7.98 8.71 -4.78
N MET A 86 7.15 9.10 -3.81
CA MET A 86 7.59 9.84 -2.62
C MET A 86 8.55 8.99 -1.76
N THR A 87 8.17 7.75 -1.46
CA THR A 87 8.99 6.83 -0.68
C THR A 87 10.35 6.59 -1.34
N ALA A 88 10.37 6.31 -2.64
CA ALA A 88 11.60 6.05 -3.37
C ALA A 88 12.56 7.26 -3.37
N LEU A 89 12.03 8.49 -3.47
CA LEU A 89 12.84 9.70 -3.38
C LEU A 89 13.51 9.83 -1.99
N HIS A 90 12.75 9.60 -0.93
CA HIS A 90 13.27 9.67 0.44
C HIS A 90 14.27 8.55 0.75
N GLU A 91 13.97 7.30 0.36
CA GLU A 91 14.88 6.16 0.52
C GLU A 91 16.18 6.35 -0.25
N THR A 92 16.13 6.94 -1.45
CA THR A 92 17.35 7.25 -2.23
C THR A 92 18.23 8.26 -1.51
N LYS A 93 17.67 9.34 -0.96
CA LYS A 93 18.43 10.32 -0.17
C LYS A 93 19.06 9.65 1.05
N GLU A 94 18.27 8.89 1.81
CA GLU A 94 18.74 8.17 2.99
C GLU A 94 19.87 7.17 2.63
N PHE A 95 19.72 6.45 1.52
CA PHE A 95 20.74 5.52 1.03
C PHE A 95 22.05 6.24 0.73
N MET A 96 22.02 7.35 0.03
CA MET A 96 23.22 8.10 -0.32
C MET A 96 23.94 8.70 0.89
N GLU A 97 23.20 9.04 1.95
CA GLU A 97 23.77 9.55 3.21
C GLU A 97 24.39 8.45 4.07
N LYS A 98 23.82 7.24 4.02
CA LYS A 98 24.21 6.11 4.87
C LYS A 98 25.21 5.17 4.23
N VAL A 99 25.12 4.94 2.92
CA VAL A 99 25.88 3.92 2.20
C VAL A 99 26.86 4.56 1.21
N PRO A 100 28.16 4.25 1.22
CA PRO A 100 28.85 3.32 2.15
C PRO A 100 29.37 4.00 3.44
N ALA A 101 29.12 5.29 3.65
CA ALA A 101 29.82 6.09 4.67
C ALA A 101 29.61 5.57 6.11
N ARG A 102 28.39 5.10 6.45
CA ARG A 102 28.03 4.66 7.80
C ARG A 102 27.74 3.17 7.88
N GLN A 103 27.31 2.56 6.78
CA GLN A 103 26.93 1.15 6.70
C GLN A 103 27.19 0.56 5.32
N LYS A 104 27.34 -0.77 5.24
CA LYS A 104 27.66 -1.48 3.99
C LYS A 104 26.46 -1.60 3.04
N TYR A 105 25.25 -1.61 3.57
CA TYR A 105 23.98 -1.74 2.84
C TYR A 105 22.84 -1.14 3.63
N MET A 106 21.75 -0.90 2.95
CA MET A 106 20.45 -0.50 3.52
C MET A 106 19.35 -1.35 2.89
N THR A 107 18.33 -1.69 3.66
CA THR A 107 17.15 -2.42 3.19
C THR A 107 15.93 -1.50 3.20
N ASN A 108 14.96 -1.79 2.34
CA ASN A 108 13.71 -1.05 2.26
C ASN A 108 12.85 -1.25 3.51
N SER A 109 11.96 -0.29 3.78
CA SER A 109 10.96 -0.33 4.84
C SER A 109 9.51 -0.53 4.34
N CYS A 110 9.30 -0.67 3.04
CA CYS A 110 7.97 -0.72 2.43
C CYS A 110 7.13 -1.96 2.82
N CYS A 111 7.77 -3.06 3.27
CA CYS A 111 7.08 -4.27 3.73
C CYS A 111 7.04 -4.33 5.26
N PRO A 112 5.86 -4.11 5.91
CA PRO A 112 5.76 -4.11 7.36
C PRO A 112 6.08 -5.48 8.00
N ALA A 113 5.79 -6.58 7.32
CA ALA A 113 6.15 -7.92 7.79
C ALA A 113 7.68 -8.12 7.80
N PHE A 114 8.39 -7.63 6.78
CA PHE A 114 9.85 -7.65 6.74
C PHE A 114 10.46 -6.79 7.84
N VAL A 115 9.97 -5.57 8.02
CA VAL A 115 10.43 -4.68 9.09
C VAL A 115 10.24 -5.34 10.46
N ALA A 116 9.07 -5.93 10.71
CA ALA A 116 8.79 -6.67 11.94
C ALA A 116 9.67 -7.91 12.11
N LEU A 117 10.02 -8.61 11.01
CA LEU A 117 10.96 -9.73 11.03
C LEU A 117 12.34 -9.28 11.52
N ILE A 118 12.88 -8.21 10.92
CA ILE A 118 14.18 -7.69 11.32
C ILE A 118 14.15 -7.24 12.78
N GLN A 119 13.18 -6.41 13.17
CA GLN A 119 13.10 -5.87 14.53
C GLN A 119 12.96 -6.96 15.61
N LYS A 120 12.21 -8.03 15.33
CA LYS A 120 11.92 -9.07 16.33
C LYS A 120 12.92 -10.22 16.35
N HIS A 121 13.46 -10.58 15.20
CA HIS A 121 14.28 -11.79 15.04
C HIS A 121 15.73 -11.52 14.67
N LEU A 122 16.03 -10.33 14.13
CA LEU A 122 17.38 -9.93 13.73
C LEU A 122 17.70 -8.50 14.22
N PRO A 123 17.60 -8.23 15.54
CA PRO A 123 17.68 -6.87 16.09
C PRO A 123 19.02 -6.17 15.78
N ASN A 124 20.09 -6.93 15.57
CA ASN A 124 21.40 -6.38 15.18
C ASN A 124 21.43 -5.80 13.75
N GLU A 125 20.42 -6.07 12.95
CA GLU A 125 20.27 -5.54 11.58
C GLU A 125 19.24 -4.41 11.49
N ALA A 126 18.59 -4.05 12.61
CA ALA A 126 17.48 -3.10 12.62
C ALA A 126 17.88 -1.68 12.18
N ASP A 127 19.11 -1.27 12.45
CA ASP A 127 19.70 0.01 12.06
C ASP A 127 19.92 0.13 10.54
N LYS A 128 19.93 -1.00 9.81
CA LYS A 128 20.10 -1.06 8.36
C LYS A 128 18.79 -0.98 7.58
N VAL A 129 17.66 -1.04 8.27
CA VAL A 129 16.34 -0.82 7.64
C VAL A 129 16.13 0.68 7.42
N SER A 130 15.63 1.07 6.24
CA SER A 130 15.25 2.45 5.96
C SER A 130 14.25 2.96 7.00
N THR A 131 14.39 4.22 7.36
CA THR A 131 13.47 4.92 8.27
C THR A 131 12.28 5.56 7.54
N THR A 132 12.29 5.51 6.22
CA THR A 132 11.23 6.06 5.36
C THR A 132 9.92 5.28 5.54
N VAL A 133 8.81 5.98 5.58
CA VAL A 133 7.49 5.35 5.63
C VAL A 133 7.13 4.62 4.34
N SER A 134 6.24 3.64 4.42
CA SER A 134 5.81 2.88 3.24
C SER A 134 4.98 3.73 2.28
N PRO A 135 4.88 3.33 0.98
CA PRO A 135 4.01 3.98 0.00
C PRO A 135 2.56 4.17 0.45
N MET A 136 2.02 3.22 1.20
CA MET A 136 0.68 3.31 1.79
C MET A 136 0.58 4.52 2.73
N VAL A 137 1.52 4.64 3.66
CA VAL A 137 1.52 5.72 4.66
C VAL A 137 1.82 7.06 3.99
N ALA A 138 2.78 7.12 3.05
CA ALA A 138 3.09 8.35 2.31
C ALA A 138 1.86 8.86 1.53
N CYS A 139 1.19 7.98 0.78
CA CYS A 139 -0.04 8.33 0.06
C CYS A 139 -1.17 8.74 1.00
N GLY A 140 -1.36 8.05 2.12
CA GLY A 140 -2.39 8.39 3.10
C GLY A 140 -2.17 9.77 3.73
N ARG A 141 -0.94 10.10 4.09
CA ARG A 141 -0.58 11.44 4.59
C ARG A 141 -0.81 12.52 3.55
N TYR A 142 -0.45 12.25 2.28
CA TYR A 142 -0.74 13.15 1.18
C TYR A 142 -2.25 13.42 1.07
N VAL A 143 -3.08 12.38 1.06
CA VAL A 143 -4.54 12.52 1.00
C VAL A 143 -5.09 13.28 2.21
N LYS A 144 -4.62 12.99 3.42
CA LYS A 144 -5.05 13.70 4.63
C LYS A 144 -4.61 15.18 4.64
N SER A 145 -3.49 15.53 3.99
CA SER A 145 -3.06 16.93 3.86
C SER A 145 -3.97 17.71 2.90
N GLU A 146 -4.43 17.10 1.81
CA GLU A 146 -5.33 17.72 0.84
C GLU A 146 -6.80 17.68 1.31
N TYR A 147 -7.18 16.61 2.00
CA TYR A 147 -8.54 16.33 2.46
C TYR A 147 -8.55 15.88 3.92
N PRO A 148 -8.41 16.77 4.91
CA PRO A 148 -8.26 16.40 6.32
C PRO A 148 -9.40 15.52 6.88
N GLU A 149 -10.63 15.71 6.38
CA GLU A 149 -11.82 14.96 6.81
C GLU A 149 -12.03 13.64 6.02
N ALA A 150 -11.15 13.32 5.07
CA ALA A 150 -11.30 12.10 4.28
C ALA A 150 -11.05 10.86 5.14
N VAL A 151 -11.90 9.86 4.99
CA VAL A 151 -11.64 8.50 5.50
C VAL A 151 -10.79 7.77 4.48
N THR A 152 -9.58 7.40 4.85
CA THR A 152 -8.62 6.74 3.97
C THR A 152 -8.68 5.23 4.12
N VAL A 153 -8.91 4.53 3.00
CA VAL A 153 -8.99 3.07 2.92
C VAL A 153 -7.92 2.55 1.99
N PHE A 154 -6.88 1.93 2.52
CA PHE A 154 -5.90 1.25 1.68
C PHE A 154 -6.46 -0.08 1.17
N ILE A 155 -6.29 -0.35 -0.12
CA ILE A 155 -6.71 -1.59 -0.78
C ILE A 155 -5.49 -2.25 -1.41
N GLY A 156 -5.11 -3.44 -0.93
CA GLY A 156 -3.89 -4.12 -1.38
C GLY A 156 -3.81 -5.60 -1.02
N PRO A 157 -2.71 -6.28 -1.37
CA PRO A 157 -2.63 -7.75 -1.25
C PRO A 157 -2.25 -8.24 0.15
N CYS A 158 -1.84 -7.35 1.06
CA CYS A 158 -1.06 -7.75 2.24
C CYS A 158 -1.79 -7.47 3.56
N ILE A 159 -2.03 -8.51 4.36
CA ILE A 159 -2.67 -8.36 5.68
C ILE A 159 -1.78 -7.65 6.70
N ALA A 160 -0.44 -7.68 6.55
CA ALA A 160 0.47 -6.94 7.44
C ALA A 160 0.24 -5.41 7.36
N LYS A 161 -0.34 -4.91 6.27
CA LYS A 161 -0.76 -3.52 6.14
C LYS A 161 -1.83 -3.11 7.15
N LYS A 162 -2.66 -4.06 7.63
CA LYS A 162 -3.61 -3.81 8.72
C LYS A 162 -2.89 -3.48 10.04
N GLY A 163 -1.74 -4.14 10.29
CA GLY A 163 -0.88 -3.84 11.45
C GLY A 163 -0.18 -2.49 11.29
N GLU A 164 0.30 -2.18 10.10
CA GLU A 164 0.93 -0.89 9.80
C GLU A 164 -0.05 0.28 9.94
N ALA A 165 -1.28 0.13 9.41
CA ALA A 165 -2.33 1.15 9.55
C ALA A 165 -2.64 1.47 11.02
N ARG A 166 -2.65 0.47 11.91
CA ARG A 166 -2.82 0.70 13.35
C ARG A 166 -1.69 1.54 13.98
N LYS A 167 -0.47 1.47 13.43
CA LYS A 167 0.68 2.28 13.89
C LYS A 167 0.64 3.70 13.32
N PHE A 168 0.07 3.87 12.13
CA PHE A 168 -0.02 5.14 11.39
C PHE A 168 -1.49 5.54 11.17
N SER A 169 -2.25 5.58 12.26
CA SER A 169 -3.67 5.96 12.24
C SER A 169 -3.91 7.43 11.89
N ASP A 170 -2.85 8.23 11.87
CA ASP A 170 -2.84 9.59 11.32
C ASP A 170 -2.98 9.61 9.79
N ALA A 171 -2.62 8.53 9.11
CA ALA A 171 -2.59 8.43 7.66
C ALA A 171 -3.66 7.48 7.08
N ILE A 172 -3.94 6.35 7.75
CA ILE A 172 -4.79 5.28 7.23
C ILE A 172 -5.82 4.87 8.29
N ASP A 173 -7.10 5.00 7.92
CA ASP A 173 -8.20 4.61 8.80
C ASP A 173 -8.52 3.12 8.70
N TYR A 174 -8.57 2.57 7.47
CA TYR A 174 -8.94 1.18 7.22
C TYR A 174 -8.08 0.54 6.14
N VAL A 175 -8.03 -0.80 6.16
CA VAL A 175 -7.34 -1.61 5.14
C VAL A 175 -8.25 -2.73 4.66
N LEU A 176 -8.34 -2.89 3.35
CA LEU A 176 -8.96 -4.04 2.68
C LEU A 176 -7.89 -4.86 1.95
N THR A 177 -8.03 -6.17 1.98
CA THR A 177 -7.34 -7.03 1.00
C THR A 177 -8.11 -7.06 -0.32
N PHE A 178 -7.46 -7.50 -1.40
CA PHE A 178 -8.14 -7.68 -2.69
C PHE A 178 -9.25 -8.72 -2.60
N GLU A 179 -9.09 -9.75 -1.75
CA GLU A 179 -10.12 -10.74 -1.47
C GLU A 179 -11.34 -10.10 -0.80
N GLU A 180 -11.11 -9.27 0.22
CA GLU A 180 -12.17 -8.52 0.89
C GLU A 180 -12.91 -7.57 -0.08
N LEU A 181 -12.16 -6.90 -0.96
CA LEU A 181 -12.74 -6.06 -2.00
C LEU A 181 -13.60 -6.88 -2.98
N ALA A 182 -13.13 -8.03 -3.43
CA ALA A 182 -13.90 -8.93 -4.30
C ALA A 182 -15.19 -9.41 -3.63
N CYS A 183 -15.15 -9.75 -2.34
CA CYS A 183 -16.34 -10.07 -1.56
C CYS A 183 -17.32 -8.90 -1.50
N MET A 184 -16.83 -7.67 -1.29
CA MET A 184 -17.68 -6.48 -1.28
C MET A 184 -18.33 -6.23 -2.66
N MET A 185 -17.59 -6.37 -3.76
CA MET A 185 -18.11 -6.24 -5.13
C MET A 185 -19.20 -7.29 -5.40
N THR A 186 -18.94 -8.54 -5.03
CA THR A 186 -19.92 -9.65 -5.17
C THR A 186 -21.19 -9.38 -4.36
N GLY A 187 -21.06 -8.94 -3.11
CA GLY A 187 -22.18 -8.62 -2.24
C GLY A 187 -23.00 -7.39 -2.69
N ALA A 188 -22.38 -6.50 -3.47
CA ALA A 188 -23.03 -5.34 -4.08
C ALA A 188 -23.52 -5.61 -5.52
N GLU A 189 -23.39 -6.84 -6.03
CA GLU A 189 -23.74 -7.24 -7.40
C GLU A 189 -23.05 -6.36 -8.47
N ILE A 190 -21.79 -6.00 -8.23
CA ILE A 190 -20.97 -5.18 -9.13
C ILE A 190 -19.98 -6.08 -9.87
N ASP A 191 -20.16 -6.24 -11.18
CA ASP A 191 -19.17 -6.84 -12.07
C ASP A 191 -18.36 -5.74 -12.75
N PRO A 192 -17.06 -5.58 -12.40
CA PRO A 192 -16.20 -4.56 -13.01
C PRO A 192 -16.09 -4.67 -14.52
N ALA A 193 -16.16 -5.90 -15.08
CA ALA A 193 -16.00 -6.12 -16.52
C ALA A 193 -17.12 -5.48 -17.37
N THR A 194 -18.26 -5.19 -16.75
CA THR A 194 -19.43 -4.58 -17.41
C THR A 194 -19.47 -3.05 -17.33
N LEU A 195 -18.55 -2.44 -16.60
CA LEU A 195 -18.57 -1.01 -16.34
C LEU A 195 -17.80 -0.21 -17.39
N ALA A 196 -18.25 1.02 -17.65
CA ALA A 196 -17.51 2.01 -18.40
C ALA A 196 -16.24 2.43 -17.62
N SER A 197 -15.20 2.84 -18.37
CA SER A 197 -13.92 3.25 -17.79
C SER A 197 -14.03 4.58 -17.05
N GLU A 198 -13.36 4.69 -15.91
CA GLU A 198 -13.25 5.89 -15.08
C GLU A 198 -11.78 6.18 -14.74
N SER A 199 -11.47 7.40 -14.34
CA SER A 199 -10.09 7.82 -14.04
C SER A 199 -9.82 7.97 -12.55
N TYR A 200 -8.56 7.78 -12.15
CA TYR A 200 -8.03 8.17 -10.84
C TYR A 200 -8.10 9.69 -10.66
N ILE A 201 -8.07 10.17 -9.41
CA ILE A 201 -7.89 11.58 -9.12
C ILE A 201 -6.44 12.00 -9.36
N ASN A 202 -5.48 11.17 -8.96
CA ASN A 202 -4.05 11.42 -9.13
C ASN A 202 -3.43 10.46 -10.16
N GLN A 203 -2.23 10.79 -10.63
CA GLN A 203 -1.45 9.93 -11.52
C GLN A 203 -0.02 9.80 -10.99
N ALA A 204 0.43 8.56 -10.87
CA ALA A 204 1.82 8.26 -10.52
C ALA A 204 2.73 8.31 -11.75
N SER A 205 4.04 8.44 -11.49
CA SER A 205 5.05 8.24 -12.52
C SER A 205 5.18 6.75 -12.90
N GLY A 206 5.83 6.48 -14.03
CA GLY A 206 6.15 5.10 -14.41
C GLY A 206 6.98 4.36 -13.36
N PHE A 207 7.73 5.09 -12.52
CA PHE A 207 8.52 4.52 -11.42
C PHE A 207 7.63 4.05 -10.27
N GLY A 208 6.70 4.88 -9.80
CA GLY A 208 5.75 4.50 -8.76
C GLY A 208 4.91 3.30 -9.18
N ILE A 209 4.46 3.25 -10.43
CA ILE A 209 3.70 2.12 -10.98
C ILE A 209 4.54 0.84 -10.99
N SER A 210 5.84 0.92 -11.33
CA SER A 210 6.75 -0.23 -11.36
C SER A 210 7.29 -0.65 -10.00
N PHE A 211 7.01 0.07 -8.93
CA PHE A 211 7.53 -0.18 -7.58
C PHE A 211 7.33 -1.61 -7.07
N PRO A 212 6.23 -2.32 -7.36
CA PRO A 212 6.05 -3.71 -6.97
C PRO A 212 6.94 -4.71 -7.72
N LEU A 213 7.57 -4.30 -8.81
CA LEU A 213 8.47 -5.16 -9.58
C LEU A 213 9.85 -5.19 -8.93
N LEU A 214 10.54 -6.34 -9.02
CA LEU A 214 11.83 -6.61 -8.36
C LEU A 214 12.93 -5.55 -8.60
N LYS A 215 12.81 -4.76 -9.67
CA LYS A 215 13.76 -3.69 -10.03
C LYS A 215 13.24 -2.27 -9.81
N GLY A 216 11.97 -2.12 -9.41
CA GLY A 216 11.29 -0.83 -9.35
C GLY A 216 11.76 0.10 -8.24
N CYS A 217 12.38 -0.42 -7.18
CA CYS A 217 12.67 0.37 -5.98
C CYS A 217 13.92 1.26 -6.10
N ILE A 218 14.96 0.86 -6.83
CA ILE A 218 16.26 1.56 -6.80
C ILE A 218 16.82 1.85 -8.19
N GLU A 219 16.65 0.98 -9.17
CA GLU A 219 17.29 1.09 -10.48
C GLU A 219 16.99 2.39 -11.24
N PRO A 220 15.76 2.93 -11.22
CA PRO A 220 15.43 4.19 -11.87
C PRO A 220 16.16 5.40 -11.29
N TYR A 221 16.48 5.36 -9.99
CA TYR A 221 17.17 6.46 -9.31
C TYR A 221 18.69 6.37 -9.44
N LEU A 222 19.26 5.17 -9.46
CA LEU A 222 20.69 4.96 -9.69
C LEU A 222 21.13 5.40 -11.10
N GLY A 223 20.27 5.26 -12.11
CA GLY A 223 20.51 5.76 -13.46
C GLY A 223 20.61 7.29 -13.54
N ARG A 224 19.86 8.03 -12.73
CA ARG A 224 19.91 9.49 -12.63
C ARG A 224 21.11 10.00 -11.87
N VAL A 225 21.53 9.29 -10.83
CA VAL A 225 22.73 9.62 -10.04
C VAL A 225 24.02 9.46 -10.86
N ARG A 226 24.00 8.61 -11.90
CA ARG A 226 25.16 8.38 -12.78
C ARG A 226 25.25 9.32 -13.98
N GLY A 227 24.51 10.42 -14.04
CA GLY A 227 24.80 11.53 -14.95
C GLY A 227 23.92 11.68 -16.17
N ASN A 228 22.67 11.25 -16.17
CA ASN A 228 21.69 11.69 -17.17
C ASN A 228 20.74 12.75 -16.57
N SER A 229 21.16 13.99 -16.64
CA SER A 229 20.42 15.18 -16.19
C SER A 229 19.34 15.57 -17.20
N GLY A 230 18.10 15.12 -16.95
CA GLY A 230 16.91 15.75 -17.50
C GLY A 230 16.03 16.25 -16.35
N PRO A 231 15.53 17.48 -16.37
CA PRO A 231 14.67 17.98 -15.32
C PRO A 231 13.33 17.22 -15.35
N SER A 232 13.05 16.46 -14.32
CA SER A 232 11.73 15.87 -14.15
C SER A 232 10.88 16.79 -13.28
N SER A 233 9.64 16.99 -13.67
CA SER A 233 8.58 17.72 -12.96
C SER A 233 8.29 17.26 -11.53
N LEU A 234 9.00 16.24 -11.06
CA LEU A 234 8.92 15.68 -9.69
C LEU A 234 9.65 16.52 -8.62
N CYS A 235 10.44 17.51 -8.98
CA CYS A 235 11.15 18.38 -8.01
C CYS A 235 10.32 19.54 -7.47
N GLN A 236 9.04 19.64 -7.78
CA GLN A 236 8.18 20.77 -7.32
C GLN A 236 7.39 20.45 -6.03
N TRP A 237 7.61 19.32 -5.40
CA TRP A 237 6.95 18.94 -4.14
C TRP A 237 7.97 18.93 -2.98
N THR A 238 8.47 20.10 -2.60
CA THR A 238 9.15 20.34 -1.32
C THR A 238 8.26 21.14 -0.41
#